data_c43b95a66c6f4f29ad519838a11545c2
#
_entry.id   c43b95a66c6f4f29ad519838a11545c2
#
_cell.length_a   1.000
_cell.length_b   1.000
_cell.length_c   1.000
_cell.angle_alpha   90.00
_cell.angle_beta   90.00
_cell.angle_gamma   90.00
#
_symmetry.space_group_name_H-M   'P 1'
#
loop_
_entity.id
_entity.type
_entity.pdbx_description
1 polymer ?
#
loop_
_entity_poly.entity_id
_entity_poly.type
_entity_poly.pdbx_seq_one_letter_code
_entity_poly.pdbx_strand_id
1 'polypeptide(L)'
;MTFRKMLVLAVALVIAASPLSAFQAKPADVTGTWTGTLTTSAGQPGPAHMELKHKGTELTGTAGPRPEAQLPIANGKVTTVKDVTSVTFDVTQKNGAVMKFDLKVNDGRLKGNVTLELNGQKQEGTIDVGREK
;
A
#
# COMPACT_ATOMS: atom_id res chain seq x y z
N MET A 1 -3.45 -20.19 -57.43
CA MET A 1 -2.49 -20.83 -56.72
C MET A 1 -1.54 -19.96 -56.03
N THR A 2 -1.58 -18.83 -56.16
CA THR A 2 -0.70 -18.00 -55.52
C THR A 2 -1.24 -17.39 -54.31
N PHE A 3 -2.43 -17.65 -54.08
CA PHE A 3 -3.03 -17.09 -52.97
C PHE A 3 -2.49 -17.48 -51.66
N ARG A 4 -1.91 -18.53 -51.58
CA ARG A 4 -1.41 -18.94 -50.33
C ARG A 4 -0.60 -17.91 -49.66
N LYS A 5 -0.08 -17.05 -50.31
CA LYS A 5 0.75 -16.13 -49.69
C LYS A 5 0.10 -15.31 -48.69
N MET A 6 -1.09 -15.02 -48.85
CA MET A 6 -1.69 -14.12 -47.94
C MET A 6 -1.75 -14.60 -46.57
N LEU A 7 -1.74 -15.83 -46.34
CA LEU A 7 -1.83 -16.26 -45.00
C LEU A 7 -0.79 -15.71 -44.15
N VAL A 8 0.28 -15.47 -44.67
CA VAL A 8 1.39 -15.04 -43.91
C VAL A 8 1.13 -13.78 -43.14
N LEU A 9 0.34 -12.95 -43.69
CA LEU A 9 0.12 -11.71 -43.07
C LEU A 9 -0.48 -11.78 -41.71
N ALA A 10 -1.36 -12.67 -41.51
CA ALA A 10 -2.06 -12.73 -40.27
C ALA A 10 -1.14 -12.88 -39.11
N VAL A 11 -0.06 -13.50 -39.33
CA VAL A 11 0.84 -13.77 -38.25
C VAL A 11 1.43 -12.53 -37.62
N ALA A 12 1.72 -11.60 -38.43
CA ALA A 12 2.36 -10.42 -37.92
C ALA A 12 1.55 -9.67 -36.91
N LEU A 13 0.28 -9.73 -37.06
CA LEU A 13 -0.55 -9.05 -36.18
C LEU A 13 -0.48 -9.48 -34.78
N VAL A 14 -0.45 -10.72 -34.61
CA VAL A 14 -0.44 -11.27 -33.29
C VAL A 14 0.71 -10.79 -32.47
N ILE A 15 1.82 -10.66 -33.07
CA ILE A 15 2.99 -10.27 -32.34
C ILE A 15 2.89 -8.88 -31.79
N ALA A 16 2.26 -8.02 -32.50
CA ALA A 16 2.17 -6.66 -32.08
C ALA A 16 1.39 -6.47 -30.80
N ALA A 17 0.45 -7.31 -30.59
CA ALA A 17 -0.38 -7.14 -29.40
C ALA A 17 0.32 -7.54 -28.13
N SER A 18 1.17 -8.51 -28.20
CA SER A 18 1.81 -9.01 -27.01
C SER A 18 2.65 -8.00 -26.24
N PRO A 19 3.49 -7.24 -26.89
CA PRO A 19 4.33 -6.33 -26.17
C PRO A 19 3.59 -5.24 -25.42
N LEU A 20 2.42 -4.92 -25.87
CA LEU A 20 1.69 -3.87 -25.25
C LEU A 20 1.34 -4.15 -23.80
N SER A 21 1.02 -5.36 -23.50
CA SER A 21 0.66 -5.66 -22.13
C SER A 21 1.86 -5.53 -21.21
N ALA A 22 3.04 -5.63 -21.72
CA ALA A 22 4.21 -5.53 -20.89
C ALA A 22 4.46 -4.10 -20.39
N PHE A 23 3.85 -3.14 -21.02
CA PHE A 23 4.05 -1.77 -20.60
C PHE A 23 3.04 -1.29 -19.58
N GLN A 24 2.15 -2.14 -19.17
CA GLN A 24 1.19 -1.72 -18.16
C GLN A 24 1.91 -1.54 -16.83
N ALA A 25 1.61 -0.47 -16.16
CA ALA A 25 2.24 -0.19 -14.90
C ALA A 25 1.85 -1.23 -13.87
N LYS A 26 2.82 -1.69 -13.11
CA LYS A 26 2.55 -2.61 -12.03
C LYS A 26 2.13 -1.82 -10.81
N PRO A 27 1.22 -2.34 -9.97
CA PRO A 27 0.91 -1.71 -8.72
C PRO A 27 2.18 -1.61 -7.87
N ALA A 28 2.29 -0.57 -7.09
CA ALA A 28 3.43 -0.42 -6.22
C ALA A 28 3.44 -1.56 -5.20
N ASP A 29 4.62 -2.11 -4.95
CA ASP A 29 4.79 -3.16 -3.96
C ASP A 29 5.20 -2.48 -2.65
N VAL A 30 4.37 -2.62 -1.63
CA VAL A 30 4.63 -1.98 -0.35
C VAL A 30 5.27 -2.90 0.66
N THR A 31 5.74 -4.07 0.21
CA THR A 31 6.46 -4.98 1.08
C THR A 31 7.75 -4.33 1.58
N GLY A 32 8.00 -4.41 2.85
CA GLY A 32 9.24 -3.88 3.43
C GLY A 32 9.03 -3.30 4.80
N THR A 33 10.08 -2.68 5.29
CA THR A 33 10.05 -2.00 6.58
C THR A 33 9.94 -0.50 6.32
N TRP A 34 9.01 0.12 7.02
CA TRP A 34 8.71 1.53 6.85
C TRP A 34 8.87 2.25 8.18
N THR A 35 9.58 3.36 8.18
CA THR A 35 9.79 4.14 9.39
C THR A 35 9.54 5.61 9.14
N GLY A 36 9.10 6.31 10.14
CA GLY A 36 8.85 7.74 10.02
C GLY A 36 8.16 8.30 11.24
N THR A 37 7.20 9.18 11.01
CA THR A 37 6.58 9.95 12.07
C THR A 37 5.07 9.90 11.99
N LEU A 38 4.45 9.74 13.15
CA LEU A 38 3.02 9.85 13.31
C LEU A 38 2.73 11.10 14.13
N THR A 39 1.91 11.99 13.60
CA THR A 39 1.55 13.22 14.30
C THR A 39 0.06 13.19 14.63
N THR A 40 -0.27 13.33 15.90
CA THR A 40 -1.66 13.29 16.32
C THR A 40 -2.27 14.69 16.25
N SER A 41 -3.59 14.75 16.38
CA SER A 41 -4.29 16.03 16.40
C SER A 41 -3.89 16.89 17.58
N ALA A 42 -3.31 16.29 18.59
CA ALA A 42 -2.76 17.04 19.71
C ALA A 42 -1.44 17.73 19.37
N GLY A 43 -0.91 17.46 18.20
CA GLY A 43 0.29 18.15 17.71
C GLY A 43 1.61 17.54 18.12
N GLN A 44 1.59 16.40 18.78
CA GLN A 44 2.82 15.77 19.21
C GLN A 44 3.26 14.69 18.25
N PRO A 45 4.40 14.85 17.59
CA PRO A 45 4.91 13.79 16.71
C PRO A 45 5.53 12.68 17.51
N GLY A 46 5.38 11.46 17.00
CA GLY A 46 5.99 10.29 17.60
C GLY A 46 6.54 9.38 16.53
N PRO A 47 7.37 8.43 16.88
CA PRO A 47 7.93 7.51 15.90
C PRO A 47 6.87 6.53 15.40
N ALA A 48 7.07 6.07 14.18
CA ALA A 48 6.23 5.05 13.57
C ALA A 48 7.12 4.03 12.89
N HIS A 49 6.79 2.76 13.03
CA HIS A 49 7.54 1.67 12.44
C HIS A 49 6.56 0.60 11.99
N MET A 50 6.67 0.20 10.74
CA MET A 50 5.77 -0.81 10.17
C MET A 50 6.57 -1.82 9.38
N GLU A 51 6.15 -3.06 9.46
CA GLU A 51 6.70 -4.12 8.62
C GLU A 51 5.54 -4.70 7.84
N LEU A 52 5.58 -4.52 6.54
CA LEU A 52 4.46 -4.87 5.67
C LEU A 52 4.83 -5.94 4.68
N LYS A 53 3.87 -6.82 4.39
CA LYS A 53 3.97 -7.81 3.34
C LYS A 53 2.76 -7.68 2.45
N HIS A 54 3.02 -7.47 1.18
CA HIS A 54 1.99 -7.21 0.18
C HIS A 54 1.90 -8.40 -0.76
N LYS A 55 0.71 -8.94 -0.91
CA LYS A 55 0.50 -10.06 -1.81
C LYS A 55 -0.84 -9.85 -2.52
N GLY A 56 -0.77 -9.57 -3.82
CA GLY A 56 -1.98 -9.25 -4.58
C GLY A 56 -2.63 -7.98 -4.07
N THR A 57 -3.85 -8.09 -3.54
CA THR A 57 -4.52 -6.95 -2.93
C THR A 57 -4.51 -7.05 -1.41
N GLU A 58 -3.90 -8.10 -0.87
CA GLU A 58 -3.86 -8.29 0.56
C GLU A 58 -2.60 -7.72 1.18
N LEU A 59 -2.74 -7.23 2.38
CA LEU A 59 -1.62 -6.68 3.11
C LEU A 59 -1.62 -7.28 4.50
N THR A 60 -0.47 -7.77 4.92
CA THR A 60 -0.28 -8.31 6.26
C THR A 60 0.97 -7.69 6.86
N GLY A 61 1.15 -7.85 8.14
CA GLY A 61 2.34 -7.36 8.81
C GLY A 61 2.04 -6.81 10.17
N THR A 62 2.89 -5.90 10.62
CA THR A 62 2.78 -5.30 11.95
C THR A 62 3.03 -3.81 11.88
N ALA A 63 2.56 -3.10 12.88
CA ALA A 63 2.78 -1.67 13.00
C ALA A 63 2.86 -1.26 14.46
N GLY A 64 3.65 -0.27 14.76
CA GLY A 64 3.81 0.22 16.11
C GLY A 64 4.80 1.37 16.15
N PRO A 65 5.12 1.88 17.35
CA PRO A 65 6.06 2.98 17.46
C PRO A 65 7.52 2.56 17.30
N ARG A 66 7.82 1.29 17.57
CA ARG A 66 9.19 0.77 17.54
C ARG A 66 9.19 -0.68 17.09
N PRO A 67 10.34 -1.20 16.64
CA PRO A 67 10.41 -2.60 16.22
C PRO A 67 10.02 -3.59 17.32
N GLU A 68 10.31 -3.29 18.56
CA GLU A 68 9.99 -4.18 19.65
C GLU A 68 8.58 -4.00 20.20
N ALA A 69 7.83 -3.03 19.69
CA ALA A 69 6.46 -2.74 20.13
C ALA A 69 5.51 -2.78 18.94
N GLN A 70 5.38 -3.94 18.32
CA GLN A 70 4.59 -4.11 17.13
C GLN A 70 3.31 -4.89 17.42
N LEU A 71 2.25 -4.50 16.74
CA LEU A 71 0.95 -5.18 16.80
C LEU A 71 0.56 -5.60 15.39
N PRO A 72 -0.12 -6.74 15.24
CA PRO A 72 -0.51 -7.18 13.91
C PRO A 72 -1.53 -6.24 13.29
N ILE A 73 -1.44 -6.07 11.98
CA ILE A 73 -2.45 -5.29 11.27
C ILE A 73 -3.59 -6.22 10.86
N ALA A 74 -4.76 -5.65 10.69
CA ALA A 74 -5.94 -6.39 10.27
C ALA A 74 -6.60 -5.68 9.12
N ASN A 75 -7.35 -6.43 8.32
CA ASN A 75 -8.09 -5.87 7.18
C ASN A 75 -7.21 -5.10 6.21
N GLY A 76 -6.00 -5.54 6.03
CA GLY A 76 -5.06 -4.86 5.16
C GLY A 76 -5.40 -5.02 3.69
N LYS A 77 -5.39 -3.93 2.95
CA LYS A 77 -5.66 -3.93 1.52
C LYS A 77 -4.76 -2.95 0.80
N VAL A 78 -4.39 -3.32 -0.41
CA VAL A 78 -3.65 -2.44 -1.30
C VAL A 78 -4.42 -2.37 -2.60
N THR A 79 -4.76 -1.16 -3.02
CA THR A 79 -5.47 -0.96 -4.28
C THR A 79 -4.77 0.12 -5.10
N THR A 80 -4.82 -0.01 -6.41
CA THR A 80 -4.23 0.97 -7.31
C THR A 80 -5.29 1.43 -8.30
N VAL A 81 -5.53 2.74 -8.34
CA VAL A 81 -6.47 3.34 -9.26
C VAL A 81 -5.78 4.53 -9.90
N LYS A 82 -5.70 4.56 -11.22
CA LYS A 82 -5.08 5.66 -11.95
C LYS A 82 -3.69 6.01 -11.41
N ASP A 83 -2.87 5.01 -11.25
CA ASP A 83 -1.49 5.15 -10.78
C ASP A 83 -1.36 5.61 -9.32
N VAL A 84 -2.45 5.66 -8.60
CA VAL A 84 -2.39 5.96 -7.17
C VAL A 84 -2.59 4.67 -6.39
N THR A 85 -1.60 4.32 -5.59
CA THR A 85 -1.68 3.13 -4.74
C THR A 85 -2.11 3.56 -3.35
N SER A 86 -3.20 2.96 -2.88
CA SER A 86 -3.74 3.23 -1.55
C SER A 86 -3.56 2.01 -0.67
N VAL A 87 -3.22 2.24 0.58
CA VAL A 87 -2.99 1.19 1.56
C VAL A 87 -3.88 1.47 2.75
N THR A 88 -4.70 0.51 3.11
CA THR A 88 -5.57 0.67 4.28
C THR A 88 -5.42 -0.54 5.19
N PHE A 89 -5.46 -0.31 6.49
CA PHE A 89 -5.45 -1.39 7.47
C PHE A 89 -5.84 -0.85 8.84
N ASP A 90 -6.11 -1.78 9.74
CA ASP A 90 -6.50 -1.46 11.12
C ASP A 90 -5.50 -2.09 12.08
N VAL A 91 -5.28 -1.42 13.19
CA VAL A 91 -4.48 -1.98 14.29
C VAL A 91 -5.30 -1.84 15.57
N THR A 92 -5.52 -2.96 16.25
CA THR A 92 -6.23 -2.94 17.52
C THR A 92 -5.21 -2.96 18.65
N GLN A 93 -5.29 -1.99 19.52
CA GLN A 93 -4.36 -1.87 20.62
C GLN A 93 -4.84 -2.66 21.84
N LYS A 94 -3.95 -2.86 22.80
CA LYS A 94 -4.26 -3.67 23.97
C LYS A 94 -5.40 -3.11 24.79
N ASN A 95 -5.59 -1.81 24.77
CA ASN A 95 -6.67 -1.18 25.51
C ASN A 95 -8.00 -1.17 24.74
N GLY A 96 -8.03 -1.82 23.59
CA GLY A 96 -9.25 -1.87 22.79
C GLY A 96 -9.38 -0.75 21.76
N ALA A 97 -8.47 0.20 21.76
CA ALA A 97 -8.50 1.26 20.77
C ALA A 97 -8.16 0.69 19.39
N VAL A 98 -8.85 1.18 18.38
CA VAL A 98 -8.60 0.76 17.00
C VAL A 98 -8.04 1.93 16.22
N MET A 99 -6.90 1.71 15.59
CA MET A 99 -6.30 2.70 14.72
C MET A 99 -6.58 2.29 13.29
N LYS A 100 -7.17 3.19 12.53
CA LYS A 100 -7.45 2.94 11.11
C LYS A 100 -6.51 3.80 10.28
N PHE A 101 -5.79 3.13 9.39
CA PHE A 101 -4.80 3.79 8.54
C PHE A 101 -5.31 3.86 7.12
N ASP A 102 -5.23 5.05 6.53
CA ASP A 102 -5.60 5.26 5.13
C ASP A 102 -4.45 6.02 4.50
N LEU A 103 -3.57 5.30 3.82
CA LEU A 103 -2.32 5.82 3.31
C LEU A 103 -2.27 5.75 1.80
N LYS A 104 -1.43 6.60 1.24
CA LYS A 104 -1.18 6.58 -0.20
C LYS A 104 0.32 6.59 -0.44
N VAL A 105 0.73 5.90 -1.49
CA VAL A 105 2.12 5.91 -1.89
C VAL A 105 2.39 7.17 -2.68
N ASN A 106 3.37 7.94 -2.24
CA ASN A 106 3.74 9.18 -2.90
C ASN A 106 5.26 9.33 -2.83
N ASP A 107 5.91 9.33 -3.98
CA ASP A 107 7.38 9.46 -4.08
C ASP A 107 8.13 8.44 -3.22
N GLY A 108 7.64 7.22 -3.20
CA GLY A 108 8.30 6.16 -2.44
C GLY A 108 8.03 6.21 -0.94
N ARG A 109 7.13 7.05 -0.50
CA ARG A 109 6.75 7.16 0.90
C ARG A 109 5.28 6.83 1.07
N LEU A 110 4.92 6.39 2.25
CA LEU A 110 3.52 6.18 2.61
C LEU A 110 3.09 7.36 3.49
N LYS A 111 2.08 8.07 3.04
CA LYS A 111 1.55 9.22 3.78
C LYS A 111 0.04 9.14 3.82
N GLY A 112 -0.55 9.58 4.88
CA GLY A 112 -1.98 9.62 4.95
C GLY A 112 -2.50 9.92 6.33
N ASN A 113 -3.73 9.47 6.55
CA ASN A 113 -4.45 9.77 7.78
C ASN A 113 -4.58 8.55 8.65
N VAL A 114 -4.59 8.78 9.95
CA VAL A 114 -4.79 7.75 10.94
C VAL A 114 -5.95 8.21 11.83
N THR A 115 -6.91 7.35 12.05
CA THR A 115 -8.02 7.65 12.95
C THR A 115 -7.95 6.68 14.11
N LEU A 116 -7.94 7.22 15.31
CA LEU A 116 -7.93 6.42 16.53
C LEU A 116 -9.32 6.46 17.15
N GLU A 117 -9.91 5.31 17.38
CA GLU A 117 -11.23 5.20 17.99
C GLU A 117 -11.14 4.46 19.29
N LEU A 118 -11.61 5.08 20.36
CA LEU A 118 -11.63 4.47 21.69
C LEU A 118 -12.87 4.94 22.42
N ASN A 119 -13.70 4.00 22.88
CA ASN A 119 -14.91 4.30 23.66
C ASN A 119 -15.81 5.33 22.98
N GLY A 120 -15.97 5.21 21.66
CA GLY A 120 -16.84 6.12 20.92
C GLY A 120 -16.22 7.46 20.58
N GLN A 121 -15.01 7.70 21.02
CA GLN A 121 -14.31 8.94 20.70
C GLN A 121 -13.33 8.72 19.57
N LYS A 122 -13.24 9.70 18.69
CA LYS A 122 -12.33 9.64 17.55
C LYS A 122 -11.29 10.73 17.66
N GLN A 123 -10.06 10.35 17.34
CA GLN A 123 -8.95 11.28 17.27
C GLN A 123 -8.25 11.05 15.95
N GLU A 124 -7.90 12.11 15.28
CA GLU A 124 -7.26 11.99 13.97
C GLU A 124 -5.81 12.40 14.03
N GLY A 125 -5.04 11.87 13.11
CA GLY A 125 -3.64 12.21 12.97
C GLY A 125 -3.18 11.96 11.56
N THR A 126 -1.91 12.21 11.33
CA THR A 126 -1.29 11.97 10.03
C THR A 126 -0.03 11.14 10.22
N ILE A 127 0.36 10.41 9.19
CA ILE A 127 1.55 9.59 9.25
C ILE A 127 2.34 9.77 7.97
N ASP A 128 3.66 9.76 8.10
CA ASP A 128 4.57 9.88 6.98
C ASP A 128 5.72 8.94 7.26
N VAL A 129 5.77 7.85 6.51
CA VAL A 129 6.83 6.85 6.67
C VAL A 129 7.49 6.57 5.33
N GLY A 130 8.78 6.33 5.37
CA GLY A 130 9.56 5.97 4.20
C GLY A 130 10.09 4.57 4.36
N ARG A 131 10.41 3.94 3.22
CA ARG A 131 10.95 2.58 3.23
C ARG A 131 12.37 2.61 3.79
N GLU A 132 12.61 1.73 4.72
CA GLU A 132 13.93 1.60 5.30
C GLU A 132 14.81 0.81 4.35
N LYS A 133 16.06 1.21 4.23
CA LYS A 133 17.00 0.54 3.32
C LYS A 133 17.68 -0.65 3.95
#